data_7a58525bfff5a2b4b90f4f5263e305ce
#
_entry.id   7a58525bfff5a2b4b90f4f5263e305ce
#
_cell.length_a   1.000
_cell.length_b   1.000
_cell.length_c   1.000
_cell.angle_alpha   90.00
_cell.angle_beta   90.00
_cell.angle_gamma   90.00
#
_symmetry.space_group_name_H-M   'P 1'
#
loop_
_entity.id
_entity.type
_entity.pdbx_description
1 polymer ?
#
loop_
_entity_poly.entity_id
_entity_poly.type
_entity_poly.pdbx_seq_one_letter_code
_entity_poly.pdbx_strand_id
1 'polypeptide(L)'
;MSTFSELKKRAIWSLLALLVVPLTALAVEHPVLPLGSAAPDFTLPGVDGTSHKLSDYASSKVLAVVFTCDHCPNAQMYEGRVTQLYNDYKDKGVAVVAISPNDPKAIRIDELDSSDVSDTLDEMKIRVAYKHLQYPYLYDGDTEVVSRAYGPQASPHIFIFDQQRKLRYEGAIDDSYRIEFVKRHYALDAINAVLADQEVAVKHTGAFGCSTKWSDKEAANAAFMEKLNAQPVSIDTVSADALKALHKNADGNVRLVQFWSTRCSACLEEFAGIQDIYRMYSDRNFELVVVSMNKPNE
;
A
#
# COMPACT_ATOMS: atom_id res chain seq x y z
N MET A 1 -31.17 -68.55 -51.68
CA MET A 1 -31.53 -69.09 -50.34
C MET A 1 -30.53 -68.59 -49.34
N SER A 2 -31.08 -68.05 -48.25
CA SER A 2 -30.47 -67.52 -47.00
C SER A 2 -29.51 -66.35 -47.11
N THR A 3 -30.09 -65.24 -46.79
CA THR A 3 -29.48 -63.94 -46.47
C THR A 3 -29.04 -63.92 -45.03
N PHE A 4 -27.76 -63.62 -44.78
CA PHE A 4 -27.27 -63.26 -43.41
C PHE A 4 -27.19 -61.75 -43.25
N SER A 5 -27.99 -61.27 -42.36
CA SER A 5 -28.07 -59.88 -41.90
C SER A 5 -26.85 -59.53 -41.07
N GLU A 6 -26.06 -58.54 -41.47
CA GLU A 6 -25.03 -57.94 -40.64
C GLU A 6 -25.64 -56.84 -39.73
N LEU A 7 -25.62 -57.10 -38.44
CA LEU A 7 -25.91 -56.08 -37.42
C LEU A 7 -24.71 -55.13 -37.30
N LYS A 8 -24.86 -53.90 -37.78
CA LYS A 8 -23.94 -52.79 -37.50
C LYS A 8 -24.10 -52.35 -36.07
N LYS A 9 -23.11 -52.66 -35.22
CA LYS A 9 -22.97 -52.10 -33.88
C LYS A 9 -22.61 -50.63 -34.04
N ARG A 10 -23.57 -49.73 -33.74
CA ARG A 10 -23.31 -48.30 -33.56
C ARG A 10 -22.75 -48.08 -32.15
N ALA A 11 -21.44 -47.84 -32.04
CA ALA A 11 -20.82 -47.35 -30.85
C ALA A 11 -21.24 -45.87 -30.63
N ILE A 12 -22.05 -45.62 -29.63
CA ILE A 12 -22.41 -44.27 -29.16
C ILE A 12 -21.23 -43.77 -28.32
N TRP A 13 -20.42 -42.93 -28.89
CA TRP A 13 -19.44 -42.18 -28.13
C TRP A 13 -20.14 -40.96 -27.50
N SER A 14 -20.47 -41.08 -26.22
CA SER A 14 -20.92 -39.95 -25.42
C SER A 14 -19.68 -39.07 -25.15
N LEU A 15 -19.54 -37.97 -25.89
CA LEU A 15 -18.63 -36.90 -25.52
C LEU A 15 -19.16 -36.20 -24.29
N LEU A 16 -18.58 -36.53 -23.12
CA LEU A 16 -18.72 -35.70 -21.92
C LEU A 16 -17.85 -34.46 -22.17
N ALA A 17 -18.45 -33.40 -22.68
CA ALA A 17 -17.83 -32.08 -22.68
C ALA A 17 -17.76 -31.59 -21.24
N LEU A 18 -16.60 -31.73 -20.57
CA LEU A 18 -16.31 -31.03 -19.32
C LEU A 18 -16.35 -29.53 -19.65
N LEU A 19 -17.44 -28.85 -19.27
CA LEU A 19 -17.47 -27.40 -19.19
C LEU A 19 -16.49 -26.98 -18.08
N VAL A 20 -15.26 -26.68 -18.46
CA VAL A 20 -14.33 -25.94 -17.60
C VAL A 20 -14.87 -24.50 -17.57
N VAL A 21 -15.74 -24.20 -16.62
CA VAL A 21 -16.10 -22.83 -16.31
C VAL A 21 -14.84 -22.21 -15.72
N PRO A 22 -14.25 -21.19 -16.36
CA PRO A 22 -13.15 -20.48 -15.72
C PRO A 22 -13.69 -19.88 -14.43
N LEU A 23 -13.12 -20.30 -13.30
CA LEU A 23 -13.35 -19.66 -12.02
C LEU A 23 -12.70 -18.28 -12.12
N THR A 24 -13.44 -17.31 -12.66
CA THR A 24 -13.02 -15.92 -12.58
C THR A 24 -13.05 -15.59 -11.10
N ALA A 25 -11.88 -15.42 -10.50
CA ALA A 25 -11.78 -14.86 -9.17
C ALA A 25 -12.52 -13.52 -9.21
N LEU A 26 -13.68 -13.46 -8.56
CA LEU A 26 -14.39 -12.21 -8.38
C LEU A 26 -13.47 -11.33 -7.55
N ALA A 27 -13.08 -10.18 -8.10
CA ALA A 27 -12.35 -9.18 -7.32
C ALA A 27 -13.18 -8.86 -6.07
N VAL A 28 -12.56 -8.91 -4.91
CA VAL A 28 -13.22 -8.53 -3.67
C VAL A 28 -13.43 -7.02 -3.73
N GLU A 29 -14.70 -6.60 -3.70
CA GLU A 29 -15.05 -5.18 -3.69
C GLU A 29 -15.05 -4.66 -2.26
N HIS A 30 -14.42 -3.50 -2.06
CA HIS A 30 -14.40 -2.76 -0.80
C HIS A 30 -15.17 -1.44 -0.99
N PRO A 31 -16.52 -1.44 -0.90
CA PRO A 31 -17.32 -0.27 -1.19
C PRO A 31 -17.04 0.84 -0.17
N VAL A 32 -16.99 2.08 -0.66
CA VAL A 32 -16.86 3.26 0.19
C VAL A 32 -18.12 3.43 1.04
N LEU A 33 -17.95 3.82 2.30
CA LEU A 33 -19.06 4.12 3.23
C LEU A 33 -19.99 5.18 2.61
N PRO A 34 -21.29 4.88 2.46
CA PRO A 34 -22.23 5.82 1.84
C PRO A 34 -22.41 7.10 2.67
N LEU A 35 -22.58 8.23 1.99
CA LEU A 35 -22.91 9.51 2.63
C LEU A 35 -24.14 9.40 3.53
N GLY A 36 -24.09 10.05 4.69
CA GLY A 36 -25.15 9.99 5.70
C GLY A 36 -25.10 8.77 6.60
N SER A 37 -24.26 7.77 6.33
CA SER A 37 -24.05 6.62 7.21
C SER A 37 -23.45 7.05 8.54
N ALA A 38 -23.72 6.27 9.59
CA ALA A 38 -23.02 6.42 10.86
C ALA A 38 -21.56 6.01 10.74
N ALA A 39 -20.67 6.66 11.47
CA ALA A 39 -19.28 6.24 11.57
C ALA A 39 -19.20 4.81 12.10
N PRO A 40 -18.58 3.87 11.40
CA PRO A 40 -18.30 2.55 11.93
C PRO A 40 -17.47 2.65 13.21
N ASP A 41 -17.85 1.87 14.22
CA ASP A 41 -17.13 1.84 15.49
C ASP A 41 -15.74 1.24 15.33
N PHE A 42 -14.81 1.70 16.16
CA PHE A 42 -13.46 1.14 16.18
C PHE A 42 -12.86 1.10 17.57
N THR A 43 -11.97 0.16 17.76
CA THR A 43 -11.01 0.07 18.88
C THR A 43 -9.71 -0.42 18.29
N LEU A 44 -8.74 0.46 18.07
CA LEU A 44 -7.51 0.19 17.36
C LEU A 44 -6.27 0.56 18.18
N PRO A 45 -5.16 -0.17 18.03
CA PRO A 45 -3.90 0.21 18.64
C PRO A 45 -3.34 1.47 17.98
N GLY A 46 -2.85 2.40 18.78
CA GLY A 46 -2.15 3.59 18.32
C GLY A 46 -0.63 3.44 18.38
N VAL A 47 0.06 4.24 17.59
CA VAL A 47 1.54 4.33 17.60
C VAL A 47 2.07 4.84 18.94
N ASP A 48 1.24 5.48 19.74
CA ASP A 48 1.53 5.96 21.11
C ASP A 48 1.51 4.83 22.15
N GLY A 49 1.21 3.59 21.73
CA GLY A 49 1.13 2.41 22.59
C GLY A 49 -0.19 2.29 23.35
N THR A 50 -1.17 3.14 23.05
CA THR A 50 -2.51 3.08 23.66
C THR A 50 -3.54 2.61 22.65
N SER A 51 -4.69 2.13 23.15
CA SER A 51 -5.83 1.77 22.29
C SER A 51 -6.80 2.93 22.24
N HIS A 52 -7.20 3.34 21.05
CA HIS A 52 -8.16 4.42 20.81
C HIS A 52 -9.48 3.86 20.33
N LYS A 53 -10.58 4.45 20.80
CA LYS A 53 -11.95 4.07 20.47
C LYS A 53 -12.68 5.24 19.83
N LEU A 54 -13.66 4.95 18.98
CA LEU A 54 -14.53 5.99 18.42
C LEU A 54 -15.16 6.86 19.50
N SER A 55 -15.54 6.25 20.65
CA SER A 55 -16.14 6.95 21.78
C SER A 55 -15.24 7.98 22.44
N ASP A 56 -13.91 7.87 22.31
CA ASP A 56 -12.95 8.84 22.88
C ASP A 56 -13.10 10.23 22.23
N TYR A 57 -13.66 10.27 21.03
CA TYR A 57 -13.91 11.49 20.25
C TYR A 57 -15.36 12.00 20.36
N ALA A 58 -16.19 11.44 21.27
CA ALA A 58 -17.62 11.74 21.36
C ALA A 58 -17.93 13.23 21.61
N SER A 59 -17.04 13.96 22.29
CA SER A 59 -17.21 15.39 22.60
C SER A 59 -16.95 16.31 21.40
N SER A 60 -16.30 15.82 20.34
CA SER A 60 -15.95 16.64 19.19
C SER A 60 -17.17 16.91 18.30
N LYS A 61 -17.32 18.14 17.85
CA LYS A 61 -18.37 18.55 16.89
C LYS A 61 -18.15 17.93 15.52
N VAL A 62 -16.90 17.78 15.12
CA VAL A 62 -16.48 17.16 13.86
C VAL A 62 -15.47 16.07 14.14
N LEU A 63 -15.62 14.93 13.48
CA LEU A 63 -14.60 13.88 13.44
C LEU A 63 -14.10 13.74 12.01
N ALA A 64 -12.80 13.92 11.80
CA ALA A 64 -12.10 13.67 10.57
C ALA A 64 -11.26 12.37 10.70
N VAL A 65 -11.65 11.32 9.99
CA VAL A 65 -10.89 10.06 9.90
C VAL A 65 -10.12 10.06 8.60
N VAL A 66 -8.80 9.97 8.67
CA VAL A 66 -7.89 9.99 7.52
C VAL A 66 -7.26 8.62 7.36
N PHE A 67 -7.65 7.88 6.34
CA PHE A 67 -6.92 6.68 5.97
C PHE A 67 -5.64 7.07 5.22
N THR A 68 -4.50 6.67 5.75
CA THR A 68 -3.18 7.01 5.24
C THR A 68 -2.21 5.86 5.48
N CYS A 69 -0.96 5.96 4.98
CA CYS A 69 0.04 4.93 5.15
C CYS A 69 1.45 5.53 5.00
N ASP A 70 2.46 4.78 5.39
CA ASP A 70 3.84 5.27 5.47
C ASP A 70 4.64 5.04 4.18
N HIS A 71 4.41 3.90 3.49
CA HIS A 71 5.15 3.57 2.27
C HIS A 71 4.79 4.45 1.06
N CYS A 72 3.57 4.99 1.01
CA CYS A 72 3.07 5.69 -0.17
C CYS A 72 3.63 7.12 -0.29
N PRO A 73 4.36 7.48 -1.36
CA PRO A 73 4.90 8.83 -1.53
C PRO A 73 3.82 9.91 -1.58
N ASN A 74 2.63 9.60 -2.11
CA ASN A 74 1.52 10.55 -2.09
C ASN A 74 1.02 10.79 -0.65
N ALA A 75 0.86 9.75 0.17
CA ALA A 75 0.45 9.90 1.56
C ALA A 75 1.47 10.74 2.36
N GLN A 76 2.76 10.50 2.13
CA GLN A 76 3.85 11.25 2.75
C GLN A 76 3.79 12.77 2.45
N MET A 77 3.36 13.17 1.25
CA MET A 77 3.17 14.59 0.90
C MET A 77 2.02 15.26 1.68
N TYR A 78 1.12 14.47 2.27
CA TYR A 78 -0.01 14.97 3.06
C TYR A 78 0.25 15.00 4.57
N GLU A 79 1.30 14.35 5.10
CA GLU A 79 1.59 14.30 6.53
C GLU A 79 1.62 15.70 7.19
N GLY A 80 2.31 16.64 6.54
CA GLY A 80 2.37 18.03 7.02
C GLY A 80 1.00 18.72 7.01
N ARG A 81 0.15 18.44 6.01
CA ARG A 81 -1.21 19.02 5.92
C ARG A 81 -2.14 18.44 6.97
N VAL A 82 -2.07 17.13 7.23
CA VAL A 82 -2.83 16.48 8.29
C VAL A 82 -2.39 16.97 9.66
N THR A 83 -1.07 17.16 9.87
CA THR A 83 -0.52 17.77 11.10
C THR A 83 -1.03 19.20 11.27
N GLN A 84 -1.02 19.99 10.21
CA GLN A 84 -1.53 21.36 10.25
C GLN A 84 -3.04 21.37 10.55
N LEU A 85 -3.82 20.52 9.88
CA LEU A 85 -5.25 20.36 10.14
C LEU A 85 -5.51 20.03 11.61
N TYR A 86 -4.79 19.06 12.16
CA TYR A 86 -4.90 18.70 13.58
C TYR A 86 -4.61 19.89 14.48
N ASN A 87 -3.48 20.58 14.28
CA ASN A 87 -3.07 21.71 15.12
C ASN A 87 -4.02 22.90 15.03
N ASP A 88 -4.52 23.22 13.85
CA ASP A 88 -5.38 24.39 13.63
C ASP A 88 -6.80 24.19 14.17
N TYR A 89 -7.26 22.93 14.33
CA TYR A 89 -8.65 22.63 14.61
C TYR A 89 -8.92 21.85 15.91
N LYS A 90 -7.91 21.25 16.56
CA LYS A 90 -8.09 20.48 17.81
C LYS A 90 -8.81 21.26 18.92
N ASP A 91 -8.53 22.56 19.05
CA ASP A 91 -9.14 23.44 20.04
C ASP A 91 -10.46 24.08 19.55
N LYS A 92 -10.89 23.76 18.32
CA LYS A 92 -12.13 24.25 17.70
C LYS A 92 -13.24 23.19 17.65
N GLY A 93 -13.04 22.08 18.38
CA GLY A 93 -14.01 20.98 18.44
C GLY A 93 -13.93 20.01 17.27
N VAL A 94 -12.78 19.92 16.61
CA VAL A 94 -12.51 18.90 15.58
C VAL A 94 -11.53 17.87 16.11
N ALA A 95 -11.91 16.61 16.07
CA ALA A 95 -10.98 15.49 16.22
C ALA A 95 -10.45 15.05 14.85
N VAL A 96 -9.16 14.87 14.75
CA VAL A 96 -8.49 14.28 13.58
C VAL A 96 -7.82 12.98 14.01
N VAL A 97 -8.13 11.90 13.32
CA VAL A 97 -7.58 10.56 13.58
C VAL A 97 -7.10 9.97 12.27
N ALA A 98 -5.85 9.56 12.21
CA ALA A 98 -5.31 8.81 11.07
C ALA A 98 -5.40 7.30 11.34
N ILE A 99 -5.67 6.52 10.30
CA ILE A 99 -5.71 5.05 10.37
C ILE A 99 -4.90 4.50 9.19
N SER A 100 -3.95 3.59 9.47
CA SER A 100 -3.32 2.78 8.43
C SER A 100 -4.18 1.55 8.16
N PRO A 101 -4.72 1.42 6.93
CA PRO A 101 -5.59 0.32 6.56
C PRO A 101 -4.83 -0.89 6.00
N ASN A 102 -3.53 -0.73 5.70
CA ASN A 102 -2.79 -1.65 4.86
C ASN A 102 -2.30 -2.89 5.61
N ASP A 103 -2.51 -4.05 5.01
CA ASP A 103 -1.79 -5.25 5.37
C ASP A 103 -0.35 -5.18 4.80
N PRO A 104 0.68 -5.17 5.66
CA PRO A 104 2.07 -5.10 5.20
C PRO A 104 2.48 -6.25 4.26
N LYS A 105 1.85 -7.43 4.38
CA LYS A 105 2.12 -8.57 3.50
C LYS A 105 1.54 -8.41 2.10
N ALA A 106 0.56 -7.52 1.95
CA ALA A 106 -0.04 -7.18 0.67
C ALA A 106 0.74 -6.09 -0.09
N ILE A 107 1.73 -5.44 0.57
CA ILE A 107 2.60 -4.44 -0.06
C ILE A 107 3.69 -5.16 -0.84
N ARG A 108 3.80 -4.86 -2.13
CA ARG A 108 4.86 -5.41 -2.97
C ARG A 108 6.18 -4.70 -2.68
N ILE A 109 7.28 -5.44 -2.78
CA ILE A 109 8.61 -4.88 -2.49
C ILE A 109 8.97 -3.71 -3.42
N ASP A 110 8.51 -3.71 -4.67
CA ASP A 110 8.73 -2.63 -5.64
C ASP A 110 7.89 -1.36 -5.35
N GLU A 111 6.93 -1.44 -4.41
CA GLU A 111 6.18 -0.29 -3.91
C GLU A 111 6.86 0.41 -2.72
N LEU A 112 7.91 -0.19 -2.15
CA LEU A 112 8.71 0.37 -1.06
C LEU A 112 9.89 1.24 -1.53
N ASP A 113 10.05 1.44 -2.81
CA ASP A 113 11.16 2.17 -3.44
C ASP A 113 11.27 3.66 -3.04
N SER A 114 10.21 4.22 -2.50
CA SER A 114 10.13 5.62 -2.08
C SER A 114 10.10 5.77 -0.55
N SER A 115 10.28 4.68 0.19
CA SER A 115 10.20 4.65 1.65
C SER A 115 11.22 3.68 2.23
N ASP A 116 11.79 4.04 3.36
CA ASP A 116 12.65 3.20 4.20
C ASP A 116 11.86 2.42 5.25
N VAL A 117 10.54 2.59 5.28
CA VAL A 117 9.60 1.90 6.19
C VAL A 117 8.40 1.36 5.41
N SER A 118 7.87 0.24 5.86
CA SER A 118 6.60 -0.32 5.44
C SER A 118 5.46 0.21 6.34
N ASP A 119 4.34 -0.49 6.40
CA ASP A 119 3.15 -0.06 7.15
C ASP A 119 2.88 -0.95 8.37
N THR A 120 3.90 -1.62 8.94
CA THR A 120 3.72 -2.32 10.21
C THR A 120 3.58 -1.33 11.36
N LEU A 121 2.88 -1.70 12.43
CA LEU A 121 2.72 -0.81 13.59
C LEU A 121 4.06 -0.33 14.16
N ASP A 122 5.10 -1.17 14.13
CA ASP A 122 6.42 -0.78 14.64
C ASP A 122 7.13 0.22 13.72
N GLU A 123 7.00 0.05 12.41
CA GLU A 123 7.53 1.01 11.43
C GLU A 123 6.77 2.33 11.44
N MET A 124 5.44 2.31 11.64
CA MET A 124 4.64 3.51 11.88
C MET A 124 5.16 4.31 13.08
N LYS A 125 5.55 3.65 14.20
CA LYS A 125 6.16 4.32 15.36
C LYS A 125 7.46 5.03 14.98
N ILE A 126 8.32 4.36 14.17
CA ILE A 126 9.57 4.95 13.66
C ILE A 126 9.26 6.20 12.82
N ARG A 127 8.29 6.08 11.91
CA ARG A 127 7.88 7.20 11.04
C ARG A 127 7.36 8.37 11.82
N VAL A 128 6.44 8.13 12.77
CA VAL A 128 5.85 9.17 13.63
C VAL A 128 6.92 9.90 14.44
N ALA A 129 7.88 9.16 15.02
CA ALA A 129 8.99 9.75 15.77
C ALA A 129 9.90 10.61 14.86
N TYR A 130 10.23 10.13 13.67
CA TYR A 130 11.07 10.83 12.71
C TYR A 130 10.41 12.09 12.14
N LYS A 131 9.12 12.02 11.81
CA LYS A 131 8.36 13.13 11.21
C LYS A 131 7.69 14.05 12.24
N HIS A 132 7.76 13.71 13.54
CA HIS A 132 7.11 14.44 14.62
C HIS A 132 5.61 14.63 14.40
N LEU A 133 4.92 13.58 13.92
CA LEU A 133 3.48 13.61 13.69
C LEU A 133 2.76 13.73 15.05
N GLN A 134 1.76 14.61 15.15
CA GLN A 134 1.13 14.98 16.43
C GLN A 134 -0.31 14.47 16.56
N TYR A 135 -0.90 13.99 15.49
CA TYR A 135 -2.27 13.44 15.50
C TYR A 135 -2.27 11.96 15.91
N PRO A 136 -3.36 11.45 16.51
CA PRO A 136 -3.51 10.02 16.75
C PRO A 136 -3.39 9.23 15.42
N TYR A 137 -2.48 8.25 15.39
CA TYR A 137 -2.26 7.40 14.24
C TYR A 137 -2.43 5.95 14.64
N LEU A 138 -3.44 5.29 14.09
CA LEU A 138 -3.94 3.99 14.48
C LEU A 138 -3.64 2.96 13.40
N TYR A 139 -3.56 1.70 13.80
CA TYR A 139 -3.25 0.59 12.92
C TYR A 139 -4.39 -0.42 12.85
N ASP A 140 -4.85 -0.76 11.64
CA ASP A 140 -5.89 -1.76 11.38
C ASP A 140 -5.44 -2.84 10.38
N GLY A 141 -4.17 -2.81 9.94
CA GLY A 141 -3.66 -3.68 8.88
C GLY A 141 -3.72 -5.17 9.19
N ASP A 142 -3.65 -5.58 10.47
CA ASP A 142 -3.72 -6.99 10.85
C ASP A 142 -5.14 -7.58 10.69
N THR A 143 -6.17 -6.78 10.89
CA THR A 143 -7.57 -7.24 10.89
C THR A 143 -8.40 -6.67 9.77
N GLU A 144 -8.09 -5.46 9.33
CA GLU A 144 -8.82 -4.68 8.31
C GLU A 144 -10.32 -4.50 8.62
N VAL A 145 -10.77 -4.85 9.82
CA VAL A 145 -12.21 -4.84 10.17
C VAL A 145 -12.79 -3.44 10.06
N VAL A 146 -12.08 -2.46 10.60
CA VAL A 146 -12.49 -1.05 10.54
C VAL A 146 -12.34 -0.52 9.13
N SER A 147 -11.21 -0.75 8.51
CA SER A 147 -10.92 -0.28 7.15
C SER A 147 -11.93 -0.83 6.14
N ARG A 148 -12.32 -2.10 6.25
CA ARG A 148 -13.36 -2.70 5.39
C ARG A 148 -14.74 -2.06 5.59
N ALA A 149 -15.05 -1.59 6.81
CA ALA A 149 -16.32 -0.92 7.07
C ALA A 149 -16.37 0.52 6.51
N TYR A 150 -15.23 1.19 6.37
CA TYR A 150 -15.12 2.52 5.73
C TYR A 150 -14.90 2.44 4.22
N GLY A 151 -14.19 1.42 3.74
CA GLY A 151 -13.85 1.21 2.33
C GLY A 151 -12.93 2.26 1.72
N PRO A 152 -11.79 2.63 2.35
CA PRO A 152 -10.86 3.59 1.74
C PRO A 152 -10.30 3.03 0.43
N GLN A 153 -10.32 3.85 -0.63
CA GLN A 153 -9.88 3.43 -1.97
C GLN A 153 -8.40 3.73 -2.22
N ALA A 154 -7.88 4.74 -1.53
CA ALA A 154 -6.50 5.20 -1.68
C ALA A 154 -5.97 5.78 -0.37
N SER A 155 -4.66 6.05 -0.33
CA SER A 155 -4.00 6.80 0.75
C SER A 155 -3.39 8.08 0.18
N PRO A 156 -3.83 9.28 0.66
CA PRO A 156 -4.84 9.47 1.70
C PRO A 156 -6.30 9.46 1.19
N HIS A 157 -7.24 9.03 2.05
CA HIS A 157 -8.68 9.16 1.87
C HIS A 157 -9.30 9.67 3.19
N ILE A 158 -10.02 10.79 3.17
CA ILE A 158 -10.59 11.41 4.36
C ILE A 158 -12.11 11.24 4.42
N PHE A 159 -12.62 10.96 5.63
CA PHE A 159 -14.04 10.87 5.96
C PHE A 159 -14.35 11.88 7.05
N ILE A 160 -15.31 12.76 6.82
CA ILE A 160 -15.68 13.83 7.75
C ILE A 160 -17.10 13.61 8.26
N PHE A 161 -17.22 13.48 9.57
CA PHE A 161 -18.46 13.21 10.28
C PHE A 161 -18.88 14.41 11.12
N ASP A 162 -20.19 14.63 11.23
CA ASP A 162 -20.77 15.62 12.14
C ASP A 162 -20.80 15.12 13.59
N GLN A 163 -21.40 15.92 14.50
CA GLN A 163 -21.52 15.59 15.92
C GLN A 163 -22.34 14.32 16.18
N GLN A 164 -23.31 14.02 15.31
CA GLN A 164 -24.11 12.79 15.34
C GLN A 164 -23.40 11.61 14.69
N ARG A 165 -22.11 11.80 14.29
CA ARG A 165 -21.30 10.81 13.58
C ARG A 165 -21.92 10.36 12.26
N LYS A 166 -22.64 11.25 11.58
CA LYS A 166 -23.08 11.03 10.21
C LYS A 166 -22.06 11.54 9.21
N LEU A 167 -21.74 10.74 8.21
CA LEU A 167 -20.80 11.07 7.14
C LEU A 167 -21.33 12.24 6.30
N ARG A 168 -20.58 13.32 6.27
CA ARG A 168 -20.93 14.56 5.55
C ARG A 168 -20.05 14.80 4.31
N TYR A 169 -18.83 14.27 4.33
CA TYR A 169 -17.89 14.32 3.22
C TYR A 169 -16.99 13.10 3.23
N GLU A 170 -16.66 12.58 2.05
CA GLU A 170 -15.57 11.63 1.86
C GLU A 170 -14.85 11.91 0.54
N GLY A 171 -13.52 11.62 0.50
CA GLY A 171 -12.70 11.80 -0.70
C GLY A 171 -11.31 12.34 -0.44
N ALA A 172 -10.84 13.20 -1.34
CA ALA A 172 -9.52 13.83 -1.27
C ALA A 172 -9.47 14.92 -0.19
N ILE A 173 -8.29 15.17 0.36
CA ILE A 173 -8.05 16.27 1.30
C ILE A 173 -8.12 17.61 0.56
N ASP A 174 -7.51 17.67 -0.62
CA ASP A 174 -7.55 18.82 -1.53
C ASP A 174 -7.41 18.35 -3.00
N ASP A 175 -7.28 19.26 -3.97
CA ASP A 175 -7.28 18.93 -5.40
C ASP A 175 -5.88 18.65 -5.97
N SER A 176 -4.82 18.65 -5.15
CA SER A 176 -3.46 18.34 -5.61
C SER A 176 -2.57 17.79 -4.48
N TYR A 177 -1.82 16.72 -4.77
CA TYR A 177 -0.77 16.24 -3.85
C TYR A 177 0.39 17.25 -3.72
N ARG A 178 0.63 18.08 -4.72
CA ARG A 178 1.61 19.18 -4.66
C ARG A 178 0.94 20.44 -4.12
N ILE A 179 1.41 20.90 -2.96
CA ILE A 179 0.80 22.02 -2.24
C ILE A 179 0.79 23.32 -3.05
N GLU A 180 1.81 23.55 -3.88
CA GLU A 180 1.92 24.72 -4.73
C GLU A 180 0.86 24.80 -5.84
N PHE A 181 0.18 23.69 -6.12
CA PHE A 181 -0.88 23.61 -7.14
C PHE A 181 -2.27 23.49 -6.54
N VAL A 182 -2.39 23.44 -5.21
CA VAL A 182 -3.70 23.35 -4.54
C VAL A 182 -4.51 24.62 -4.80
N LYS A 183 -5.72 24.42 -5.32
CA LYS A 183 -6.71 25.47 -5.58
C LYS A 183 -7.99 25.27 -4.77
N ARG A 184 -8.28 24.05 -4.33
CA ARG A 184 -9.46 23.67 -3.56
C ARG A 184 -9.07 22.82 -2.36
N HIS A 185 -9.58 23.21 -1.20
CA HIS A 185 -9.32 22.57 0.08
C HIS A 185 -10.58 21.81 0.54
N TYR A 186 -10.92 20.73 -0.14
CA TYR A 186 -12.20 20.01 0.06
C TYR A 186 -12.47 19.62 1.50
N ALA A 187 -11.45 19.05 2.19
CA ALA A 187 -11.59 18.65 3.59
C ALA A 187 -11.81 19.86 4.52
N LEU A 188 -11.06 20.95 4.33
CA LEU A 188 -11.21 22.17 5.12
C LEU A 188 -12.57 22.81 4.89
N ASP A 189 -13.03 22.88 3.65
CA ASP A 189 -14.35 23.44 3.30
C ASP A 189 -15.46 22.62 3.96
N ALA A 190 -15.35 21.28 3.92
CA ALA A 190 -16.32 20.40 4.56
C ALA A 190 -16.31 20.54 6.09
N ILE A 191 -15.14 20.56 6.74
CA ILE A 191 -15.00 20.76 8.19
C ILE A 191 -15.61 22.08 8.61
N ASN A 192 -15.31 23.18 7.91
CA ASN A 192 -15.83 24.51 8.22
C ASN A 192 -17.35 24.57 8.05
N ALA A 193 -17.91 23.95 7.00
CA ALA A 193 -19.35 23.87 6.82
C ALA A 193 -20.04 23.13 7.97
N VAL A 194 -19.49 21.96 8.38
CA VAL A 194 -20.04 21.18 9.51
C VAL A 194 -19.92 21.93 10.83
N LEU A 195 -18.79 22.60 11.11
CA LEU A 195 -18.63 23.43 12.31
C LEU A 195 -19.65 24.58 12.40
N ALA A 196 -20.04 25.12 11.23
CA ALA A 196 -21.02 26.21 11.11
C ALA A 196 -22.47 25.71 11.01
N ASP A 197 -22.73 24.39 11.18
CA ASP A 197 -24.03 23.76 10.98
C ASP A 197 -24.62 24.00 9.57
N GLN A 198 -23.74 24.15 8.56
CA GLN A 198 -24.09 24.35 7.18
C GLN A 198 -23.98 23.06 6.38
N GLU A 199 -24.68 23.03 5.26
CA GLU A 199 -24.55 21.90 4.33
C GLU A 199 -23.20 21.95 3.60
N VAL A 200 -22.55 20.77 3.49
CA VAL A 200 -21.30 20.63 2.73
C VAL A 200 -21.62 20.72 1.24
N ALA A 201 -21.04 21.71 0.56
CA ALA A 201 -21.33 21.99 -0.85
C ALA A 201 -20.80 20.86 -1.77
N VAL A 202 -19.60 20.36 -1.53
CA VAL A 202 -19.01 19.20 -2.20
C VAL A 202 -18.94 18.07 -1.21
N LYS A 203 -19.81 17.08 -1.37
CA LYS A 203 -19.96 15.96 -0.41
C LYS A 203 -19.05 14.78 -0.71
N HIS A 204 -18.60 14.67 -1.96
CA HIS A 204 -17.77 13.57 -2.44
C HIS A 204 -16.77 14.08 -3.49
N THR A 205 -15.55 13.52 -3.41
CA THR A 205 -14.54 13.61 -4.48
C THR A 205 -13.83 12.27 -4.61
N GLY A 206 -13.22 11.99 -5.77
CA GLY A 206 -12.36 10.83 -5.89
C GLY A 206 -11.14 10.97 -4.98
N ALA A 207 -10.86 9.97 -4.13
CA ALA A 207 -9.59 9.87 -3.45
C ALA A 207 -8.50 9.50 -4.46
N PHE A 208 -7.30 10.08 -4.31
CA PHE A 208 -6.16 9.76 -5.16
C PHE A 208 -4.90 9.52 -4.33
N GLY A 209 -4.09 8.59 -4.79
CA GLY A 209 -2.90 8.13 -4.10
C GLY A 209 -2.62 6.66 -4.40
N CYS A 210 -1.85 6.00 -3.54
CA CYS A 210 -1.64 4.56 -3.65
C CYS A 210 -2.91 3.82 -3.22
N SER A 211 -3.29 2.78 -3.97
CA SER A 211 -4.45 1.95 -3.62
C SER A 211 -4.24 1.26 -2.27
N THR A 212 -5.30 1.11 -1.49
CA THR A 212 -5.28 0.35 -0.24
C THR A 212 -4.78 -1.08 -0.47
N LYS A 213 -3.90 -1.55 0.42
CA LYS A 213 -3.28 -2.87 0.36
C LYS A 213 -4.06 -3.83 1.25
N TRP A 214 -5.13 -4.37 0.67
CA TRP A 214 -5.97 -5.33 1.34
C TRP A 214 -5.32 -6.71 1.41
N SER A 215 -5.58 -7.48 2.47
CA SER A 215 -5.04 -8.84 2.66
C SER A 215 -5.45 -9.83 1.55
N ASP A 216 -6.48 -9.53 0.78
CA ASP A 216 -6.84 -10.31 -0.41
C ASP A 216 -5.76 -10.29 -1.51
N LYS A 217 -4.78 -9.38 -1.41
CA LYS A 217 -3.61 -9.28 -2.31
C LYS A 217 -2.38 -10.07 -1.81
N GLU A 218 -2.38 -10.61 -0.58
CA GLU A 218 -1.24 -11.35 -0.02
C GLU A 218 -0.78 -12.49 -0.93
N ALA A 219 -1.72 -13.30 -1.41
CA ALA A 219 -1.39 -14.44 -2.28
C ALA A 219 -0.75 -14.01 -3.60
N ALA A 220 -1.22 -12.90 -4.19
CA ALA A 220 -0.65 -12.34 -5.41
C ALA A 220 0.76 -11.79 -5.15
N ASN A 221 0.98 -11.13 -4.01
CA ASN A 221 2.29 -10.65 -3.60
C ASN A 221 3.27 -11.81 -3.34
N ALA A 222 2.84 -12.84 -2.63
CA ALA A 222 3.66 -14.04 -2.41
C ALA A 222 4.08 -14.70 -3.74
N ALA A 223 3.17 -14.84 -4.70
CA ALA A 223 3.48 -15.37 -6.02
C ALA A 223 4.45 -14.46 -6.80
N PHE A 224 4.31 -13.14 -6.66
CA PHE A 224 5.25 -12.18 -7.24
C PHE A 224 6.65 -12.36 -6.65
N MET A 225 6.78 -12.48 -5.32
CA MET A 225 8.05 -12.72 -4.65
C MET A 225 8.67 -14.07 -5.04
N GLU A 226 7.86 -15.12 -5.17
CA GLU A 226 8.34 -16.43 -5.65
C GLU A 226 8.93 -16.32 -7.05
N LYS A 227 8.25 -15.61 -7.97
CA LYS A 227 8.76 -15.35 -9.31
C LYS A 227 10.09 -14.59 -9.31
N LEU A 228 10.25 -13.59 -8.45
CA LEU A 228 11.51 -12.86 -8.30
C LEU A 228 12.62 -13.77 -7.77
N ASN A 229 12.32 -14.61 -6.78
CA ASN A 229 13.27 -15.53 -6.19
C ASN A 229 13.69 -16.67 -7.14
N ALA A 230 12.86 -17.02 -8.11
CA ALA A 230 13.14 -18.04 -9.12
C ALA A 230 13.99 -17.54 -10.30
N GLN A 231 14.35 -16.24 -10.31
CA GLN A 231 15.21 -15.72 -11.37
C GLN A 231 16.59 -16.40 -11.34
N PRO A 232 17.11 -16.83 -12.50
CA PRO A 232 18.40 -17.50 -12.54
C PRO A 232 19.54 -16.55 -12.16
N VAL A 233 20.46 -17.04 -11.35
CA VAL A 233 21.71 -16.34 -11.02
C VAL A 233 22.81 -16.95 -11.89
N SER A 234 23.52 -16.13 -12.67
CA SER A 234 24.73 -16.54 -13.38
C SER A 234 25.97 -15.98 -12.69
N ILE A 235 27.01 -16.79 -12.64
CA ILE A 235 28.32 -16.39 -12.11
C ILE A 235 29.35 -16.57 -13.21
N ASP A 236 29.94 -15.46 -13.63
CA ASP A 236 30.96 -15.45 -14.68
C ASP A 236 32.30 -14.95 -14.14
N THR A 237 33.37 -15.50 -14.65
CA THR A 237 34.72 -14.99 -14.38
C THR A 237 35.03 -13.83 -15.33
N VAL A 238 35.32 -12.67 -14.79
CA VAL A 238 35.60 -11.47 -15.59
C VAL A 238 37.03 -10.98 -15.41
N SER A 239 37.58 -10.37 -16.47
CA SER A 239 38.90 -9.73 -16.39
C SER A 239 38.85 -8.38 -15.67
N ALA A 240 40.02 -7.92 -15.19
CA ALA A 240 40.13 -6.58 -14.58
C ALA A 240 39.71 -5.46 -15.57
N ASP A 241 39.92 -5.65 -16.88
CA ASP A 241 39.50 -4.65 -17.86
C ASP A 241 38.00 -4.65 -18.10
N ALA A 242 37.35 -5.80 -18.00
CA ALA A 242 35.89 -5.88 -18.00
C ALA A 242 35.27 -5.19 -16.78
N LEU A 243 35.87 -5.35 -15.58
CA LEU A 243 35.43 -4.62 -14.38
C LEU A 243 35.66 -3.09 -14.54
N LYS A 244 36.77 -2.65 -15.12
CA LYS A 244 36.98 -1.24 -15.44
C LYS A 244 35.95 -0.72 -16.46
N ALA A 245 35.49 -1.54 -17.38
CA ALA A 245 34.47 -1.16 -18.35
C ALA A 245 33.11 -0.86 -17.73
N LEU A 246 32.83 -1.37 -16.52
CA LEU A 246 31.60 -1.06 -15.79
C LEU A 246 31.42 0.43 -15.48
N HIS A 247 32.53 1.22 -15.45
CA HIS A 247 32.47 2.69 -15.34
C HIS A 247 31.76 3.35 -16.54
N LYS A 248 31.75 2.68 -17.69
CA LYS A 248 31.12 3.19 -18.90
C LYS A 248 29.66 2.76 -18.90
N ASN A 249 28.82 3.58 -18.31
CA ASN A 249 27.38 3.37 -18.36
C ASN A 249 26.79 4.16 -19.53
N ALA A 250 26.75 3.54 -20.72
CA ALA A 250 26.20 4.16 -21.92
C ALA A 250 24.70 3.92 -22.08
N ASP A 251 24.11 3.05 -21.26
CA ASP A 251 22.76 2.53 -21.46
C ASP A 251 21.69 3.31 -20.70
N GLY A 252 22.10 4.31 -19.92
CA GLY A 252 21.18 5.12 -19.11
C GLY A 252 20.62 4.38 -17.88
N ASN A 253 21.11 3.17 -17.58
CA ASN A 253 20.72 2.42 -16.39
C ASN A 253 21.46 2.94 -15.15
N VAL A 254 20.81 2.87 -14.00
CA VAL A 254 21.51 3.00 -12.71
C VAL A 254 22.18 1.66 -12.42
N ARG A 255 23.52 1.67 -12.23
CA ARG A 255 24.28 0.47 -11.91
C ARG A 255 24.85 0.55 -10.50
N LEU A 256 24.47 -0.42 -9.65
CA LEU A 256 25.07 -0.65 -8.35
C LEU A 256 26.13 -1.76 -8.49
N VAL A 257 27.38 -1.47 -8.12
CA VAL A 257 28.46 -2.46 -8.11
C VAL A 257 28.87 -2.71 -6.67
N GLN A 258 28.66 -3.93 -6.18
CA GLN A 258 29.06 -4.35 -4.85
C GLN A 258 30.25 -5.30 -4.92
N PHE A 259 31.30 -5.01 -4.16
CA PHE A 259 32.42 -5.91 -3.96
C PHE A 259 32.30 -6.64 -2.63
N TRP A 260 32.48 -7.95 -2.62
CA TRP A 260 32.38 -8.77 -1.42
C TRP A 260 33.40 -9.90 -1.37
N SER A 261 33.56 -10.52 -0.23
CA SER A 261 34.32 -11.77 -0.07
C SER A 261 33.74 -12.61 1.07
N THR A 262 34.01 -13.91 1.06
CA THR A 262 33.62 -14.83 2.15
C THR A 262 34.26 -14.49 3.51
N ARG A 263 35.29 -13.64 3.53
CA ARG A 263 35.96 -13.16 4.74
C ARG A 263 35.45 -11.81 5.25
N CYS A 264 34.53 -11.20 4.53
CA CYS A 264 33.93 -9.91 4.89
C CYS A 264 32.57 -10.15 5.56
N SER A 265 32.55 -10.22 6.91
CA SER A 265 31.31 -10.47 7.65
C SER A 265 30.26 -9.39 7.41
N ALA A 266 30.66 -8.12 7.40
CA ALA A 266 29.76 -7.00 7.08
C ALA A 266 29.15 -7.15 5.69
N CYS A 267 29.95 -7.57 4.67
CA CYS A 267 29.40 -7.81 3.33
C CYS A 267 28.35 -8.92 3.32
N LEU A 268 28.51 -9.97 4.13
CA LEU A 268 27.56 -11.07 4.21
C LEU A 268 26.26 -10.63 4.90
N GLU A 269 26.36 -9.78 5.91
CA GLU A 269 25.20 -9.20 6.60
C GLU A 269 24.38 -8.27 5.67
N GLU A 270 25.05 -7.56 4.75
CA GLU A 270 24.40 -6.66 3.80
C GLU A 270 23.69 -7.36 2.64
N PHE A 271 23.94 -8.66 2.38
CA PHE A 271 23.38 -9.34 1.21
C PHE A 271 21.86 -9.31 1.15
N ALA A 272 21.19 -9.44 2.28
CA ALA A 272 19.71 -9.39 2.32
C ALA A 272 19.22 -8.02 1.84
N GLY A 273 19.80 -6.92 2.34
CA GLY A 273 19.44 -5.56 1.93
C GLY A 273 19.76 -5.28 0.45
N ILE A 274 20.91 -5.77 -0.04
CA ILE A 274 21.27 -5.66 -1.47
C ILE A 274 20.29 -6.43 -2.36
N GLN A 275 19.86 -7.60 -1.92
CA GLN A 275 18.86 -8.39 -2.63
C GLN A 275 17.52 -7.66 -2.68
N ASP A 276 17.11 -7.03 -1.59
CA ASP A 276 15.88 -6.25 -1.54
C ASP A 276 15.95 -5.01 -2.43
N ILE A 277 17.07 -4.31 -2.47
CA ILE A 277 17.31 -3.21 -3.43
C ILE A 277 17.14 -3.73 -4.87
N TYR A 278 17.75 -4.87 -5.21
CA TYR A 278 17.59 -5.45 -6.55
C TYR A 278 16.12 -5.76 -6.86
N ARG A 279 15.39 -6.33 -5.92
CA ARG A 279 13.97 -6.66 -6.08
C ARG A 279 13.08 -5.41 -6.22
N MET A 280 13.35 -4.36 -5.44
CA MET A 280 12.62 -3.09 -5.48
C MET A 280 12.72 -2.41 -6.85
N TYR A 281 13.87 -2.53 -7.50
CA TYR A 281 14.16 -1.83 -8.75
C TYR A 281 14.20 -2.75 -9.98
N SER A 282 13.81 -4.04 -9.84
CA SER A 282 13.91 -5.05 -10.92
C SER A 282 13.16 -4.69 -12.19
N ASP A 283 12.08 -3.93 -12.10
CA ASP A 283 11.26 -3.47 -13.23
C ASP A 283 11.68 -2.10 -13.78
N ARG A 284 12.82 -1.57 -13.31
CA ARG A 284 13.34 -0.25 -13.70
C ARG A 284 14.67 -0.36 -14.42
N ASN A 285 15.16 0.76 -14.92
CA ASN A 285 16.50 0.85 -15.52
C ASN A 285 17.58 0.74 -14.43
N PHE A 286 17.63 -0.40 -13.75
CA PHE A 286 18.54 -0.71 -12.64
C PHE A 286 19.28 -2.01 -12.90
N GLU A 287 20.56 -2.04 -12.62
CA GLU A 287 21.41 -3.21 -12.74
C GLU A 287 22.24 -3.39 -11.46
N LEU A 288 22.21 -4.59 -10.90
CA LEU A 288 23.05 -4.97 -9.78
C LEU A 288 24.17 -5.89 -10.28
N VAL A 289 25.42 -5.49 -10.06
CA VAL A 289 26.61 -6.28 -10.33
C VAL A 289 27.29 -6.62 -9.01
N VAL A 290 27.33 -7.89 -8.65
CA VAL A 290 27.96 -8.36 -7.41
C VAL A 290 29.28 -9.03 -7.76
N VAL A 291 30.39 -8.47 -7.28
CA VAL A 291 31.76 -8.90 -7.62
C VAL A 291 32.40 -9.61 -6.44
N SER A 292 32.68 -10.92 -6.60
CA SER A 292 33.44 -11.66 -5.61
C SER A 292 34.94 -11.35 -5.72
N MET A 293 35.56 -11.01 -4.60
CA MET A 293 37.00 -10.79 -4.47
C MET A 293 37.75 -12.07 -4.02
N ASN A 294 37.06 -13.18 -3.92
CA ASN A 294 37.66 -14.46 -3.58
C ASN A 294 38.52 -14.99 -4.72
N LYS A 295 39.51 -15.82 -4.38
CA LYS A 295 40.22 -16.59 -5.37
C LYS A 295 39.32 -17.69 -5.96
N PRO A 296 39.59 -18.16 -7.20
CA PRO A 296 38.73 -19.13 -7.87
C PRO A 296 38.42 -20.43 -7.12
N ASN A 297 39.18 -20.74 -6.07
CA ASN A 297 39.03 -21.95 -5.26
C ASN A 297 38.65 -21.66 -3.79
N GLU A 298 38.33 -20.44 -3.46
CA GLU A 298 37.78 -19.99 -2.17
C GLU A 298 36.28 -19.68 -2.34
#